data_59fb4e79b70cfc741ebf3eca0a33894e
#
_entry.id   59fb4e79b70cfc741ebf3eca0a33894e
#
_cell.length_a   1.000
_cell.length_b   1.000
_cell.length_c   1.000
_cell.angle_alpha   90.00
_cell.angle_beta   90.00
_cell.angle_gamma   90.00
#
_symmetry.space_group_name_H-M   'P 1'
#
loop_
_entity.id
_entity.type
_entity.pdbx_description
1 polymer ?
#
loop_
_entity_poly.entity_id
_entity_poly.type
_entity_poly.pdbx_seq_one_letter_code
_entity_poly.pdbx_strand_id
1 'polypeptide(L)'
;VTMEGSDNTVNVVFDVVEEKTLPVTITTNYLTIADGYILYSTDVSKETVTLSGPSSELDKVATCTAEVTYTGELNESVTLSTPLRFYTAGGKEVTFEYTQLEESSVDVTLQVYKMATLPVNVNFINAPKDFDDSVLVYALSRKELKVAGPTAKIDQLSTLPIGSIDLSTFALNKSYEMPIELPTDIYLLDNISTITVSFDCSNLETKTMNLPSSCVQVVNLPSTYQLTVETDRLMN
;
A
#
# COMPACT_ATOMS: atom_id res chain seq x y z
N VAL A 1 -25.20 -50.05 -40.48
CA VAL A 1 -24.09 -49.42 -41.17
C VAL A 1 -23.22 -50.49 -41.72
N THR A 2 -23.30 -50.69 -43.05
CA THR A 2 -22.46 -51.61 -43.81
C THR A 2 -21.15 -50.90 -44.05
N MET A 3 -20.01 -51.40 -43.45
CA MET A 3 -18.67 -50.96 -43.78
C MET A 3 -18.19 -51.79 -45.01
N GLU A 4 -18.07 -51.16 -46.18
CA GLU A 4 -17.29 -51.64 -47.29
C GLU A 4 -15.90 -51.10 -47.25
N GLY A 5 -14.94 -51.94 -46.88
CA GLY A 5 -13.49 -51.60 -46.82
C GLY A 5 -12.72 -52.79 -46.27
N SER A 6 -11.61 -53.13 -46.89
CA SER A 6 -10.87 -54.38 -46.68
C SER A 6 -10.02 -54.42 -45.37
N ASP A 7 -10.09 -53.45 -44.51
CA ASP A 7 -9.41 -53.46 -43.19
C ASP A 7 -10.41 -53.12 -42.07
N ASN A 8 -10.91 -54.15 -41.41
CA ASN A 8 -11.79 -54.08 -40.25
C ASN A 8 -11.02 -53.82 -38.94
N THR A 9 -10.00 -53.06 -38.96
CA THR A 9 -9.23 -52.69 -37.75
C THR A 9 -9.73 -51.38 -37.18
N VAL A 10 -10.33 -51.41 -36.00
CA VAL A 10 -10.67 -50.23 -35.21
C VAL A 10 -9.59 -50.09 -34.16
N ASN A 11 -8.84 -49.01 -34.22
CA ASN A 11 -7.89 -48.67 -33.15
C ASN A 11 -8.69 -48.04 -32.00
N VAL A 12 -8.72 -48.72 -30.87
CA VAL A 12 -9.35 -48.21 -29.63
C VAL A 12 -8.21 -47.84 -28.67
N VAL A 13 -8.15 -46.57 -28.34
CA VAL A 13 -7.22 -46.08 -27.33
C VAL A 13 -7.99 -45.87 -26.03
N PHE A 14 -7.51 -46.47 -24.95
CA PHE A 14 -8.03 -46.28 -23.60
C PHE A 14 -7.08 -45.36 -22.85
N ASP A 15 -7.62 -44.40 -22.12
CA ASP A 15 -6.86 -43.52 -21.24
C ASP A 15 -7.59 -43.33 -19.89
N VAL A 16 -6.86 -42.96 -18.87
CA VAL A 16 -7.43 -42.71 -17.54
C VAL A 16 -7.82 -41.24 -17.45
N VAL A 17 -9.05 -40.99 -17.00
CA VAL A 17 -9.50 -39.62 -16.72
C VAL A 17 -8.97 -39.21 -15.35
N GLU A 18 -8.24 -38.12 -15.31
CA GLU A 18 -7.64 -37.54 -14.12
C GLU A 18 -8.01 -36.06 -14.00
N GLU A 19 -7.73 -35.49 -12.82
CA GLU A 19 -7.83 -34.05 -12.55
C GLU A 19 -6.45 -33.50 -12.27
N LYS A 20 -6.18 -32.32 -12.81
CA LYS A 20 -4.92 -31.58 -12.59
C LYS A 20 -5.23 -30.13 -12.28
N THR A 21 -4.78 -29.68 -11.11
CA THR A 21 -4.89 -28.28 -10.70
C THR A 21 -3.57 -27.58 -10.93
N LEU A 22 -3.62 -26.43 -11.58
CA LEU A 22 -2.46 -25.60 -11.91
C LEU A 22 -2.63 -24.17 -11.37
N PRO A 23 -1.55 -23.55 -10.88
CA PRO A 23 -1.59 -22.12 -10.57
C PRO A 23 -1.70 -21.31 -11.86
N VAL A 24 -2.45 -20.21 -11.80
CA VAL A 24 -2.59 -19.25 -12.89
C VAL A 24 -1.48 -18.20 -12.75
N THR A 25 -0.61 -18.12 -13.75
CA THR A 25 0.44 -17.09 -13.81
C THR A 25 -0.03 -15.94 -14.71
N ILE A 26 0.05 -14.71 -14.21
CA ILE A 26 -0.27 -13.54 -15.00
C ILE A 26 0.98 -13.07 -15.74
N THR A 27 0.84 -12.84 -17.05
CA THR A 27 1.87 -12.21 -17.86
C THR A 27 1.30 -10.94 -18.50
N THR A 28 1.95 -9.82 -18.28
CA THR A 28 1.56 -8.52 -18.83
C THR A 28 2.49 -8.18 -19.99
N ASN A 29 1.96 -8.13 -21.19
CA ASN A 29 2.69 -7.78 -22.39
C ASN A 29 2.23 -6.40 -22.90
N TYR A 30 3.20 -5.53 -23.24
CA TYR A 30 2.93 -4.25 -23.90
C TYR A 30 1.98 -3.31 -23.13
N LEU A 31 2.13 -3.24 -21.79
CA LEU A 31 1.40 -2.26 -20.99
C LEU A 31 2.12 -0.91 -21.05
N THR A 32 1.40 0.13 -21.40
CA THR A 32 1.85 1.51 -21.29
C THR A 32 1.10 2.16 -20.15
N ILE A 33 1.83 2.66 -19.14
CA ILE A 33 1.27 3.40 -18.02
C ILE A 33 1.39 4.88 -18.31
N ALA A 34 0.31 5.64 -18.12
CA ALA A 34 0.29 7.08 -18.32
C ALA A 34 1.24 7.81 -17.35
N ASP A 35 1.76 8.94 -17.78
CA ASP A 35 2.60 9.79 -16.94
C ASP A 35 1.86 10.18 -15.65
N GLY A 36 2.55 10.09 -14.52
CA GLY A 36 1.96 10.35 -13.22
C GLY A 36 1.19 9.18 -12.60
N TYR A 37 1.26 7.99 -13.19
CA TYR A 37 0.63 6.78 -12.70
C TYR A 37 1.63 5.63 -12.57
N ILE A 38 1.29 4.61 -11.76
CA ILE A 38 2.04 3.35 -11.65
C ILE A 38 1.08 2.16 -11.66
N LEU A 39 1.54 1.04 -12.20
CA LEU A 39 0.91 -0.26 -11.97
C LEU A 39 1.29 -0.73 -10.56
N TYR A 40 0.33 -0.72 -9.64
CA TYR A 40 0.55 -1.07 -8.24
C TYR A 40 0.52 -2.59 -8.01
N SER A 41 -0.52 -3.26 -8.51
CA SER A 41 -0.65 -4.71 -8.44
C SER A 41 -1.39 -5.27 -9.66
N THR A 42 -1.24 -6.57 -9.83
CA THR A 42 -2.04 -7.36 -10.77
C THR A 42 -2.69 -8.49 -9.98
N ASP A 43 -4.01 -8.51 -9.97
CA ASP A 43 -4.79 -9.48 -9.22
C ASP A 43 -5.62 -10.34 -10.17
N VAL A 44 -5.80 -11.61 -9.87
CA VAL A 44 -6.58 -12.55 -10.66
C VAL A 44 -7.77 -13.07 -9.86
N SER A 45 -8.91 -13.22 -10.50
CA SER A 45 -10.15 -13.71 -9.85
C SER A 45 -10.05 -15.12 -9.29
N LYS A 46 -9.20 -15.96 -9.91
CA LYS A 46 -8.88 -17.32 -9.46
C LYS A 46 -7.39 -17.58 -9.58
N GLU A 47 -6.76 -17.95 -8.49
CA GLU A 47 -5.32 -18.26 -8.44
C GLU A 47 -4.96 -19.62 -9.01
N THR A 48 -5.96 -20.51 -9.14
CA THR A 48 -5.78 -21.89 -9.66
C THR A 48 -6.90 -22.25 -10.61
N VAL A 49 -6.61 -23.14 -11.54
CA VAL A 49 -7.59 -23.73 -12.48
C VAL A 49 -7.46 -25.26 -12.44
N THR A 50 -8.59 -25.95 -12.51
CA THR A 50 -8.65 -27.40 -12.55
C THR A 50 -9.01 -27.86 -13.97
N LEU A 51 -8.21 -28.80 -14.47
CA LEU A 51 -8.39 -29.51 -15.74
C LEU A 51 -8.86 -30.91 -15.42
N SER A 52 -9.83 -31.42 -16.18
CA SER A 52 -10.30 -32.80 -16.07
C SER A 52 -10.27 -33.44 -17.45
N GLY A 53 -9.54 -34.54 -17.62
CA GLY A 53 -9.37 -35.16 -18.93
C GLY A 53 -8.42 -36.34 -18.95
N PRO A 54 -8.08 -36.84 -20.16
CA PRO A 54 -7.12 -37.94 -20.32
C PRO A 54 -5.75 -37.60 -19.74
N SER A 55 -5.16 -38.54 -18.98
CA SER A 55 -3.85 -38.36 -18.40
C SER A 55 -2.78 -38.03 -19.44
N SER A 56 -2.84 -38.62 -20.63
CA SER A 56 -1.93 -38.34 -21.75
C SER A 56 -1.99 -36.89 -22.27
N GLU A 57 -3.11 -36.17 -22.08
CA GLU A 57 -3.21 -34.75 -22.39
C GLU A 57 -2.69 -33.92 -21.20
N LEU A 58 -3.10 -34.26 -19.96
CA LEU A 58 -2.77 -33.54 -18.75
C LEU A 58 -1.27 -33.57 -18.44
N ASP A 59 -0.58 -34.68 -18.76
CA ASP A 59 0.88 -34.82 -18.56
C ASP A 59 1.70 -33.86 -19.41
N LYS A 60 1.15 -33.39 -20.52
CA LYS A 60 1.83 -32.43 -21.39
C LYS A 60 1.81 -31.03 -20.83
N VAL A 61 0.88 -30.72 -19.93
CA VAL A 61 0.69 -29.38 -19.40
C VAL A 61 1.59 -29.15 -18.21
N ALA A 62 2.45 -28.13 -18.27
CA ALA A 62 3.32 -27.73 -17.19
C ALA A 62 2.87 -26.43 -16.53
N THR A 63 2.38 -25.45 -17.29
CA THR A 63 1.98 -24.12 -16.78
C THR A 63 0.67 -23.66 -17.39
N CYS A 64 -0.06 -22.84 -16.60
CA CYS A 64 -1.24 -22.10 -17.03
C CYS A 64 -0.95 -20.60 -16.92
N THR A 65 -1.21 -19.83 -17.97
CA THR A 65 -0.91 -18.41 -18.04
C THR A 65 -2.11 -17.61 -18.53
N ALA A 66 -2.40 -16.50 -17.84
CA ALA A 66 -3.31 -15.46 -18.31
C ALA A 66 -2.45 -14.33 -18.92
N GLU A 67 -2.49 -14.21 -20.24
CA GLU A 67 -1.72 -13.21 -20.97
C GLU A 67 -2.55 -11.95 -21.17
N VAL A 68 -2.23 -10.91 -20.39
CA VAL A 68 -2.92 -9.63 -20.45
C VAL A 68 -2.27 -8.72 -21.48
N THR A 69 -3.07 -8.25 -22.43
CA THR A 69 -2.69 -7.18 -23.36
C THR A 69 -3.67 -6.03 -23.21
N TYR A 70 -3.15 -4.81 -23.15
CA TYR A 70 -3.96 -3.60 -23.11
C TYR A 70 -3.45 -2.61 -24.14
N THR A 71 -4.35 -2.10 -24.98
CA THR A 71 -4.03 -1.12 -26.01
C THR A 71 -4.41 0.28 -25.51
N GLY A 72 -3.41 1.15 -25.38
CA GLY A 72 -3.57 2.50 -24.86
C GLY A 72 -2.76 2.74 -23.62
N GLU A 73 -2.94 3.91 -23.02
CA GLU A 73 -2.29 4.30 -21.79
C GLU A 73 -3.22 4.03 -20.61
N LEU A 74 -2.70 3.33 -19.57
CA LEU A 74 -3.40 3.05 -18.34
C LEU A 74 -3.26 4.23 -17.38
N ASN A 75 -4.38 4.89 -17.09
CA ASN A 75 -4.50 5.98 -16.12
C ASN A 75 -5.54 5.70 -15.03
N GLU A 76 -6.15 4.53 -15.08
CA GLU A 76 -7.10 4.02 -14.10
C GLU A 76 -7.00 2.50 -14.00
N SER A 77 -7.52 1.95 -12.90
CA SER A 77 -7.57 0.50 -12.70
C SER A 77 -8.60 -0.11 -13.64
N VAL A 78 -8.23 -1.22 -14.29
CA VAL A 78 -9.09 -1.93 -15.23
C VAL A 78 -9.14 -3.41 -14.89
N THR A 79 -10.29 -4.03 -15.13
CA THR A 79 -10.47 -5.48 -15.05
C THR A 79 -10.74 -6.02 -16.45
N LEU A 80 -9.95 -7.01 -16.86
CA LEU A 80 -9.98 -7.60 -18.20
C LEU A 80 -10.25 -9.10 -18.08
N SER A 81 -11.26 -9.59 -18.80
CA SER A 81 -11.47 -11.03 -18.93
C SER A 81 -10.43 -11.59 -19.90
N THR A 82 -9.56 -12.44 -19.37
CA THR A 82 -8.34 -12.93 -20.04
C THR A 82 -8.44 -14.43 -20.23
N PRO A 83 -8.32 -14.95 -21.47
CA PRO A 83 -8.32 -16.38 -21.72
C PRO A 83 -7.11 -17.06 -21.10
N LEU A 84 -7.31 -18.26 -20.57
CA LEU A 84 -6.23 -19.10 -20.06
C LEU A 84 -5.53 -19.81 -21.21
N ARG A 85 -4.20 -19.79 -21.18
CA ARG A 85 -3.33 -20.51 -22.09
C ARG A 85 -2.48 -21.52 -21.32
N PHE A 86 -2.29 -22.67 -21.92
CA PHE A 86 -1.57 -23.78 -21.31
C PHE A 86 -0.31 -24.11 -22.10
N TYR A 87 0.78 -24.36 -21.39
CA TYR A 87 2.06 -24.61 -22.03
C TYR A 87 2.73 -25.85 -21.48
N THR A 88 3.50 -26.53 -22.34
CA THR A 88 4.42 -27.59 -21.93
C THR A 88 5.61 -27.04 -21.15
N ALA A 89 6.39 -27.90 -20.51
CA ALA A 89 7.65 -27.51 -19.88
C ALA A 89 8.67 -26.87 -20.85
N GLY A 90 8.54 -27.15 -22.15
CA GLY A 90 9.35 -26.53 -23.20
C GLY A 90 8.76 -25.23 -23.77
N GLY A 91 7.69 -24.69 -23.19
CA GLY A 91 7.07 -23.42 -23.63
C GLY A 91 6.21 -23.52 -24.88
N LYS A 92 5.87 -24.72 -25.34
CA LYS A 92 4.94 -24.91 -26.49
C LYS A 92 3.51 -24.87 -25.99
N GLU A 93 2.64 -24.11 -26.64
CA GLU A 93 1.20 -24.06 -26.34
C GLU A 93 0.55 -25.42 -26.52
N VAL A 94 -0.32 -25.78 -25.57
CA VAL A 94 -1.11 -27.05 -25.56
C VAL A 94 -2.55 -26.71 -25.89
N THR A 95 -3.11 -27.44 -26.85
CA THR A 95 -4.53 -27.44 -27.16
C THR A 95 -5.12 -28.77 -26.74
N PHE A 96 -6.33 -28.74 -26.21
CA PHE A 96 -7.04 -29.93 -25.73
C PHE A 96 -8.08 -30.41 -26.72
N GLU A 97 -8.24 -31.73 -26.83
CA GLU A 97 -9.28 -32.35 -27.62
C GLU A 97 -10.37 -32.96 -26.72
N TYR A 98 -9.96 -33.54 -25.59
CA TYR A 98 -10.85 -34.23 -24.66
C TYR A 98 -10.83 -33.68 -23.24
N THR A 99 -9.90 -32.79 -22.91
CA THR A 99 -9.81 -32.20 -21.59
C THR A 99 -10.82 -31.07 -21.42
N GLN A 100 -11.56 -31.12 -20.31
CA GLN A 100 -12.49 -30.07 -19.89
C GLN A 100 -11.81 -29.11 -18.95
N LEU A 101 -12.04 -27.82 -19.13
CA LEU A 101 -11.58 -26.76 -18.29
C LEU A 101 -12.71 -26.36 -17.32
N GLU A 102 -12.43 -26.22 -16.05
CA GLU A 102 -13.38 -25.63 -15.10
C GLU A 102 -13.73 -24.21 -15.54
N GLU A 103 -12.74 -23.45 -15.97
CA GLU A 103 -12.88 -22.11 -16.57
C GLU A 103 -11.91 -21.94 -17.75
N SER A 104 -12.39 -21.29 -18.80
CA SER A 104 -11.56 -20.97 -19.97
C SER A 104 -10.95 -19.59 -19.93
N SER A 105 -11.42 -18.72 -19.02
CA SER A 105 -10.93 -17.35 -18.82
C SER A 105 -11.01 -16.97 -17.34
N VAL A 106 -10.17 -16.02 -16.95
CA VAL A 106 -10.17 -15.40 -15.62
C VAL A 106 -10.20 -13.90 -15.76
N ASP A 107 -10.76 -13.22 -14.77
CA ASP A 107 -10.71 -11.78 -14.71
C ASP A 107 -9.39 -11.36 -14.06
N VAL A 108 -8.61 -10.56 -14.78
CA VAL A 108 -7.37 -9.97 -14.29
C VAL A 108 -7.59 -8.48 -14.07
N THR A 109 -7.35 -8.04 -12.83
CA THR A 109 -7.44 -6.64 -12.44
C THR A 109 -6.03 -6.04 -12.42
N LEU A 110 -5.83 -5.02 -13.24
CA LEU A 110 -4.64 -4.18 -13.22
C LEU A 110 -4.91 -2.99 -12.31
N GLN A 111 -4.33 -2.97 -11.13
CA GLN A 111 -4.47 -1.84 -10.21
C GLN A 111 -3.49 -0.73 -10.56
N VAL A 112 -4.02 0.40 -11.00
CA VAL A 112 -3.26 1.57 -11.38
C VAL A 112 -3.50 2.70 -10.39
N TYR A 113 -2.41 3.22 -9.82
CA TYR A 113 -2.44 4.28 -8.82
C TYR A 113 -1.85 5.57 -9.37
N LYS A 114 -2.47 6.69 -9.00
CA LYS A 114 -1.96 8.02 -9.29
C LYS A 114 -0.82 8.36 -8.34
N MET A 115 0.27 8.89 -8.87
CA MET A 115 1.39 9.42 -8.09
C MET A 115 1.19 10.90 -7.82
N ALA A 116 1.57 11.35 -6.64
CA ALA A 116 1.61 12.77 -6.29
C ALA A 116 2.81 13.07 -5.39
N THR A 117 3.31 14.29 -5.48
CA THR A 117 4.24 14.84 -4.51
C THR A 117 3.46 15.83 -3.65
N LEU A 118 3.29 15.52 -2.38
CA LEU A 118 2.46 16.29 -1.46
C LEU A 118 3.31 16.91 -0.36
N PRO A 119 3.05 18.17 0.02
CA PRO A 119 3.73 18.83 1.13
C PRO A 119 3.34 18.16 2.45
N VAL A 120 4.31 18.10 3.34
CA VAL A 120 4.17 17.54 4.68
C VAL A 120 3.68 18.61 5.65
N ASN A 121 2.72 18.25 6.51
CA ASN A 121 2.20 19.11 7.56
C ASN A 121 2.35 18.47 8.94
N VAL A 122 2.74 19.29 9.93
CA VAL A 122 2.84 18.92 11.34
C VAL A 122 1.67 19.54 12.09
N ASN A 123 0.95 18.76 12.89
CA ASN A 123 -0.10 19.27 13.74
C ASN A 123 0.45 19.58 15.13
N PHE A 124 0.01 20.70 15.72
CA PHE A 124 0.30 21.03 17.10
C PHE A 124 -0.94 20.82 17.94
N ILE A 125 -0.81 20.12 19.07
CA ILE A 125 -1.89 19.81 19.98
C ILE A 125 -1.57 20.34 21.39
N ASN A 126 -2.63 20.51 22.22
CA ASN A 126 -2.51 20.99 23.60
C ASN A 126 -1.83 22.36 23.71
N ALA A 127 -1.99 23.20 22.69
CA ALA A 127 -1.51 24.58 22.75
C ALA A 127 -2.16 25.34 23.92
N PRO A 128 -1.42 26.24 24.60
CA PRO A 128 -2.01 27.15 25.58
C PRO A 128 -3.14 27.98 24.94
N LYS A 129 -4.10 28.42 25.78
CA LYS A 129 -5.15 29.30 25.31
C LYS A 129 -4.54 30.57 24.69
N ASP A 130 -5.05 30.97 23.53
CA ASP A 130 -4.59 32.15 22.78
C ASP A 130 -3.13 32.05 22.26
N PHE A 131 -2.57 30.81 22.17
CA PHE A 131 -1.29 30.57 21.54
C PHE A 131 -1.41 30.64 20.02
N ASP A 132 -0.53 31.43 19.40
CA ASP A 132 -0.42 31.51 17.94
C ASP A 132 0.71 30.58 17.47
N ASP A 133 0.35 29.46 16.84
CA ASP A 133 1.32 28.48 16.34
C ASP A 133 2.15 28.99 15.15
N SER A 134 1.71 30.08 14.49
CA SER A 134 2.48 30.73 13.43
C SER A 134 3.81 31.31 13.87
N VAL A 135 4.00 31.51 15.18
CA VAL A 135 5.29 31.96 15.75
C VAL A 135 6.34 30.85 15.83
N LEU A 136 5.93 29.58 15.69
CA LEU A 136 6.83 28.44 15.70
C LEU A 136 7.53 28.30 14.34
N VAL A 137 8.79 28.67 14.30
CA VAL A 137 9.64 28.44 13.12
C VAL A 137 10.28 27.07 13.25
N TYR A 138 9.96 26.18 12.33
CA TYR A 138 10.51 24.83 12.30
C TYR A 138 10.99 24.42 10.90
N ALA A 139 11.92 23.48 10.90
CA ALA A 139 12.45 22.86 9.69
C ALA A 139 12.10 21.36 9.69
N LEU A 140 11.76 20.87 8.52
CA LEU A 140 11.50 19.45 8.28
C LEU A 140 12.68 18.85 7.50
N SER A 141 13.10 17.64 7.88
CA SER A 141 14.12 16.90 7.10
C SER A 141 13.66 16.60 5.68
N ARG A 142 12.33 16.50 5.48
CA ARG A 142 11.66 16.41 4.18
C ARG A 142 10.41 17.29 4.21
N LYS A 143 10.29 18.18 3.22
CA LYS A 143 9.14 19.08 3.09
C LYS A 143 8.00 18.49 2.26
N GLU A 144 8.33 17.52 1.43
CA GLU A 144 7.41 16.87 0.50
C GLU A 144 7.69 15.37 0.46
N LEU A 145 6.65 14.58 0.23
CA LEU A 145 6.72 13.13 0.06
C LEU A 145 6.06 12.71 -1.24
N LYS A 146 6.67 11.72 -1.90
CA LYS A 146 6.08 11.06 -3.07
C LYS A 146 5.21 9.91 -2.60
N VAL A 147 3.94 9.95 -2.99
CA VAL A 147 2.95 8.95 -2.64
C VAL A 147 2.22 8.45 -3.87
N ALA A 148 1.60 7.27 -3.76
CA ALA A 148 0.70 6.73 -4.75
C ALA A 148 -0.57 6.21 -4.07
N GLY A 149 -1.68 6.26 -4.80
CA GLY A 149 -2.96 5.74 -4.31
C GLY A 149 -4.06 5.89 -5.36
N PRO A 150 -5.29 5.45 -5.04
CA PRO A 150 -6.44 5.64 -5.91
C PRO A 150 -6.61 7.12 -6.26
N THR A 151 -6.84 7.41 -7.53
CA THR A 151 -6.96 8.79 -8.07
C THR A 151 -7.89 9.66 -7.22
N ALA A 152 -9.08 9.15 -6.88
CA ALA A 152 -10.07 9.89 -6.09
C ALA A 152 -9.57 10.26 -4.68
N LYS A 153 -8.69 9.46 -4.08
CA LYS A 153 -8.09 9.75 -2.76
C LYS A 153 -6.95 10.75 -2.89
N ILE A 154 -6.07 10.54 -3.86
CA ILE A 154 -4.94 11.46 -4.10
C ILE A 154 -5.45 12.87 -4.41
N ASP A 155 -6.50 13.02 -5.21
CA ASP A 155 -7.06 14.32 -5.62
C ASP A 155 -7.73 15.09 -4.46
N GLN A 156 -8.07 14.41 -3.37
CA GLN A 156 -8.60 15.03 -2.15
C GLN A 156 -7.52 15.49 -1.17
N LEU A 157 -6.27 15.02 -1.36
CA LEU A 157 -5.18 15.35 -0.48
C LEU A 157 -4.45 16.61 -0.96
N SER A 158 -4.42 17.63 -0.12
CA SER A 158 -3.60 18.83 -0.35
C SER A 158 -2.27 18.78 0.42
N THR A 159 -2.24 18.08 1.56
CA THR A 159 -1.09 17.93 2.44
C THR A 159 -1.11 16.54 3.09
N LEU A 160 0.06 16.10 3.57
CA LEU A 160 0.20 14.85 4.34
C LEU A 160 0.49 15.18 5.81
N PRO A 161 -0.43 14.85 6.75
CA PRO A 161 -0.12 14.96 8.17
C PRO A 161 0.85 13.85 8.58
N ILE A 162 1.95 14.22 9.25
CA ILE A 162 2.97 13.26 9.73
C ILE A 162 2.88 12.99 11.22
N GLY A 163 1.83 13.42 11.88
CA GLY A 163 1.62 13.27 13.31
C GLY A 163 1.45 14.60 14.03
N SER A 164 1.44 14.55 15.36
CA SER A 164 1.19 15.72 16.19
C SER A 164 2.29 15.92 17.22
N ILE A 165 2.68 17.17 17.46
CA ILE A 165 3.59 17.57 18.52
C ILE A 165 2.76 18.19 19.65
N ASP A 166 2.91 17.61 20.85
CA ASP A 166 2.24 18.08 22.06
C ASP A 166 2.99 19.26 22.68
N LEU A 167 2.37 20.44 22.60
CA LEU A 167 2.95 21.68 23.12
C LEU A 167 2.94 21.76 24.64
N SER A 168 2.22 20.90 25.34
CA SER A 168 2.25 20.82 26.81
C SER A 168 3.56 20.21 27.34
N THR A 169 4.22 19.38 26.52
CA THR A 169 5.49 18.71 26.86
C THR A 169 6.64 19.13 25.95
N PHE A 170 6.41 20.22 25.21
CA PHE A 170 7.32 20.73 24.20
C PHE A 170 8.62 21.27 24.78
N ALA A 171 9.74 20.92 24.16
CA ALA A 171 11.06 21.47 24.47
C ALA A 171 11.68 22.09 23.22
N LEU A 172 11.99 23.39 23.29
CA LEU A 172 12.46 24.18 22.14
C LEU A 172 13.79 23.69 21.53
N ASN A 173 14.68 23.12 22.34
CA ASN A 173 16.00 22.66 21.85
C ASN A 173 16.04 21.18 21.48
N LYS A 174 14.89 20.57 21.22
CA LYS A 174 14.77 19.17 20.91
C LYS A 174 14.32 18.96 19.46
N SER A 175 14.91 17.99 18.79
CA SER A 175 14.40 17.48 17.53
C SER A 175 13.41 16.34 17.79
N TYR A 176 12.34 16.31 17.03
CA TYR A 176 11.29 15.30 17.13
C TYR A 176 11.33 14.41 15.89
N GLU A 177 11.48 13.12 16.09
CA GLU A 177 11.35 12.13 15.03
C GLU A 177 9.89 11.67 14.94
N MET A 178 9.25 11.99 13.83
CA MET A 178 7.84 11.70 13.58
C MET A 178 7.73 10.50 12.62
N PRO A 179 7.05 9.42 12.99
CA PRO A 179 6.75 8.35 12.05
C PRO A 179 5.80 8.86 10.95
N ILE A 180 5.99 8.36 9.73
CA ILE A 180 5.10 8.70 8.62
C ILE A 180 3.88 7.79 8.69
N GLU A 181 2.73 8.35 9.06
CA GLU A 181 1.45 7.66 9.08
C GLU A 181 0.60 8.14 7.91
N LEU A 182 0.40 7.27 6.93
CA LEU A 182 -0.37 7.60 5.75
C LEU A 182 -1.84 7.21 5.91
N PRO A 183 -2.76 7.95 5.28
CA PRO A 183 -4.15 7.52 5.17
C PRO A 183 -4.28 6.15 4.50
N THR A 184 -5.38 5.46 4.77
CA THR A 184 -5.67 4.13 4.19
C THR A 184 -5.64 4.18 2.65
N ASP A 185 -4.97 3.21 2.04
CA ASP A 185 -4.74 3.04 0.60
C ASP A 185 -3.85 4.13 -0.04
N ILE A 186 -3.13 4.90 0.77
CA ILE A 186 -2.04 5.75 0.28
C ILE A 186 -0.72 5.08 0.63
N TYR A 187 0.17 4.99 -0.33
CA TYR A 187 1.45 4.29 -0.21
C TYR A 187 2.60 5.26 -0.44
N LEU A 188 3.61 5.16 0.40
CA LEU A 188 4.82 5.95 0.25
C LEU A 188 5.72 5.35 -0.83
N LEU A 189 6.16 6.18 -1.76
CA LEU A 189 7.12 5.79 -2.79
C LEU A 189 8.57 6.10 -2.39
N ASP A 190 8.76 7.00 -1.42
CA ASP A 190 10.06 7.32 -0.86
C ASP A 190 10.49 6.23 0.15
N ASN A 191 11.78 5.88 0.14
CA ASN A 191 12.32 4.86 1.06
C ASN A 191 12.73 5.49 2.40
N ILE A 192 11.77 6.08 3.11
CA ILE A 192 11.94 6.67 4.45
C ILE A 192 10.78 6.26 5.36
N SER A 193 11.00 6.20 6.65
CA SER A 193 9.97 5.84 7.64
C SER A 193 9.67 6.96 8.64
N THR A 194 10.58 7.94 8.78
CA THR A 194 10.46 9.04 9.74
C THR A 194 10.83 10.37 9.12
N ILE A 195 10.27 11.43 9.66
CA ILE A 195 10.64 12.82 9.37
C ILE A 195 11.08 13.48 10.66
N THR A 196 12.22 14.15 10.64
CA THR A 196 12.70 14.94 11.76
C THR A 196 12.18 16.36 11.68
N VAL A 197 11.58 16.82 12.77
CA VAL A 197 11.12 18.20 12.98
C VAL A 197 12.09 18.87 13.94
N SER A 198 12.72 19.94 13.53
CA SER A 198 13.63 20.74 14.36
C SER A 198 13.16 22.18 14.43
N PHE A 199 13.17 22.76 15.63
CA PHE A 199 12.70 24.12 15.86
C PHE A 199 13.86 25.11 15.86
N ASP A 200 13.64 26.26 15.22
CA ASP A 200 14.56 27.39 15.29
C ASP A 200 14.13 28.32 16.42
N CYS A 201 14.96 28.39 17.45
CA CYS A 201 14.73 29.18 18.65
C CYS A 201 15.53 30.50 18.67
N SER A 202 16.20 30.84 17.57
CA SER A 202 17.09 32.02 17.49
C SER A 202 16.38 33.35 17.77
N ASN A 203 15.07 33.41 17.52
CA ASN A 203 14.24 34.61 17.73
C ASN A 203 13.47 34.60 19.06
N LEU A 204 13.74 33.64 19.96
CA LEU A 204 13.07 33.55 21.24
C LEU A 204 13.92 34.18 22.35
N GLU A 205 13.29 35.01 23.15
CA GLU A 205 13.90 35.61 24.33
C GLU A 205 13.46 34.83 25.59
N THR A 206 14.42 34.64 26.51
CA THR A 206 14.13 34.08 27.85
C THR A 206 13.66 35.19 28.78
N LYS A 207 12.46 34.98 29.36
CA LYS A 207 11.95 35.90 30.39
C LYS A 207 11.89 35.17 31.73
N THR A 208 12.64 35.71 32.70
CA THR A 208 12.52 35.23 34.09
C THR A 208 11.28 35.87 34.73
N MET A 209 10.35 35.04 35.21
CA MET A 209 9.20 35.51 35.95
C MET A 209 9.29 35.02 37.41
N ASN A 210 9.08 35.93 38.34
CA ASN A 210 8.92 35.56 39.74
C ASN A 210 7.46 35.20 40.00
N LEU A 211 7.24 33.94 40.33
CA LEU A 211 5.90 33.45 40.69
C LEU A 211 5.77 33.56 42.24
N PRO A 212 4.85 34.37 42.76
CA PRO A 212 4.60 34.39 44.21
C PRO A 212 4.01 33.02 44.64
N SER A 213 4.29 32.63 45.89
CA SER A 213 3.80 31.36 46.46
C SER A 213 2.29 31.18 46.40
N SER A 214 1.53 32.28 46.28
CA SER A 214 0.09 32.29 46.08
C SER A 214 -0.39 31.72 44.71
N CYS A 215 0.52 31.63 43.75
CA CYS A 215 0.24 31.01 42.45
C CYS A 215 0.36 29.48 42.46
N VAL A 216 0.88 28.89 43.55
CA VAL A 216 1.03 27.45 43.69
C VAL A 216 -0.23 26.90 44.35
N GLN A 217 -1.02 26.18 43.57
CA GLN A 217 -2.18 25.48 44.08
C GLN A 217 -1.86 24.00 44.25
N VAL A 218 -1.97 23.48 45.46
CA VAL A 218 -1.76 22.07 45.77
C VAL A 218 -3.09 21.39 45.82
N VAL A 219 -3.25 20.34 45.01
CA VAL A 219 -4.45 19.49 45.00
C VAL A 219 -4.13 18.13 45.61
N ASN A 220 -5.11 17.56 46.34
CA ASN A 220 -5.02 16.23 46.97
C ASN A 220 -3.90 16.11 48.04
N LEU A 221 -3.60 17.16 48.82
CA LEU A 221 -2.71 17.04 49.96
C LEU A 221 -3.42 16.24 51.08
N PRO A 222 -2.87 15.08 51.52
CA PRO A 222 -3.43 14.35 52.65
C PRO A 222 -3.37 15.23 53.94
N SER A 223 -4.39 15.13 54.78
CA SER A 223 -4.54 15.97 56.01
C SER A 223 -3.42 15.82 57.06
N THR A 224 -2.60 14.80 56.90
CA THR A 224 -1.44 14.51 57.77
C THR A 224 -0.13 15.20 57.30
N TYR A 225 -0.14 15.91 56.17
CA TYR A 225 1.04 16.57 55.63
C TYR A 225 0.87 18.10 55.64
N GLN A 226 1.95 18.79 55.99
CA GLN A 226 2.06 20.23 55.78
C GLN A 226 2.98 20.49 54.60
N LEU A 227 2.56 21.37 53.69
CA LEU A 227 3.38 21.80 52.59
C LEU A 227 4.06 23.13 52.89
N THR A 228 5.36 23.19 52.74
CA THR A 228 6.13 24.44 52.75
C THR A 228 6.64 24.68 51.32
N VAL A 229 6.28 25.80 50.72
CA VAL A 229 6.81 26.20 49.42
C VAL A 229 8.09 27.00 49.61
N GLU A 230 9.23 26.40 49.30
CA GLU A 230 10.49 27.09 49.30
C GLU A 230 10.65 27.84 47.96
N THR A 231 10.66 29.17 48.03
CA THR A 231 10.71 30.02 46.82
C THR A 231 12.13 30.28 46.29
N ASP A 232 13.16 29.82 47.00
CA ASP A 232 14.57 30.13 46.68
C ASP A 232 15.26 29.12 45.74
N ARG A 233 14.51 28.09 45.27
CA ARG A 233 15.03 27.11 44.32
C ARG A 233 14.06 26.96 43.15
N LEU A 234 14.11 27.88 42.22
CA LEU A 234 13.66 27.57 40.84
C LEU A 234 14.76 26.74 40.18
N MET A 235 14.51 25.46 40.03
CA MET A 235 15.35 24.62 39.18
C MET A 235 15.12 25.03 37.72
N ASN A 236 16.19 25.33 37.00
CA ASN A 236 16.22 25.59 35.56
C ASN A 236 15.83 24.35 34.77
#